data_984fb25558bbf9319e66145ccb4924c5
#
_entry.id   984fb25558bbf9319e66145ccb4924c5
#
_cell.length_a   1.000
_cell.length_b   1.000
_cell.length_c   1.000
_cell.angle_alpha   90.00
_cell.angle_beta   90.00
_cell.angle_gamma   90.00
#
_symmetry.space_group_name_H-M   'P 1'
#
loop_
_entity.id
_entity.type
_entity.pdbx_description
1 polymer ?
#
loop_
_entity_poly.entity_id
_entity_poly.type
_entity_poly.pdbx_seq_one_letter_code
_entity_poly.pdbx_strand_id
1 'polypeptide(L)'
;MKAAVITRYGSPDVVKIREASKPAPAAGEVLIRVHATTVNRTDCGELRAGLIGRLLYGLRRPRRTIFGMDFAGVVEALGAEVMSFKPGDRVFGMCPSRSNGAQAEYVCVPEKGPIALMPANTRFDEAVVCEGAFYANSGLTKFHVGPAHKILIYGASGAIGSAAVQLAKSYGAEVTAVVATRHLELVKSLGANRAIDYTAEDFTRIGECFDFVLDAVGKVSFFRCRRLLKPKGKFMATDVGPWGQNLPLMIWSLIAKNNRVLVPLPPRGSGHAFVEFLKVRMEAGQFHTVIDRKYPLDAIADAYRYVETGQKVGIVVIDVAAAEEGERAA
;
A
#
# COMPACT_ATOMS: atom_id res chain seq x y z
N MET A 1 10.64 10.52 22.11
CA MET A 1 10.62 9.37 21.19
C MET A 1 11.38 9.70 19.92
N LYS A 2 12.10 8.73 19.35
CA LYS A 2 12.67 8.88 18.02
C LYS A 2 11.58 8.92 16.94
N ALA A 3 11.73 9.81 15.94
CA ALA A 3 10.85 9.91 14.81
C ALA A 3 11.58 10.41 13.54
N ALA A 4 11.14 9.96 12.38
CA ALA A 4 11.54 10.51 11.09
C ALA A 4 10.76 11.81 10.82
N VAL A 5 11.38 12.96 11.03
CA VAL A 5 10.71 14.26 10.99
C VAL A 5 11.00 14.97 9.67
N ILE A 6 9.94 15.44 9.03
CA ILE A 6 9.93 16.13 7.74
C ILE A 6 9.33 17.52 7.94
N THR A 7 10.14 18.56 7.86
CA THR A 7 9.70 19.95 8.09
C THR A 7 9.54 20.77 6.81
N ARG A 8 10.00 20.23 5.68
CA ARG A 8 9.91 20.85 4.36
C ARG A 8 9.83 19.79 3.27
N TYR A 9 9.27 20.13 2.13
CA TYR A 9 9.32 19.32 0.94
C TYR A 9 10.73 19.26 0.35
N GLY A 10 11.09 18.16 -0.33
CA GLY A 10 12.38 18.05 -0.97
C GLY A 10 12.81 16.62 -1.28
N SER A 11 14.13 16.43 -1.42
CA SER A 11 14.75 15.10 -1.57
C SER A 11 14.68 14.30 -0.27
N PRO A 12 14.97 12.99 -0.30
CA PRO A 12 15.08 12.17 0.91
C PRO A 12 16.00 12.75 2.00
N ASP A 13 16.92 13.64 1.64
CA ASP A 13 17.84 14.29 2.59
C ASP A 13 17.14 15.22 3.59
N VAL A 14 15.88 15.61 3.34
CA VAL A 14 15.09 16.41 4.30
C VAL A 14 14.48 15.58 5.41
N VAL A 15 14.43 14.25 5.27
CA VAL A 15 13.98 13.31 6.30
C VAL A 15 15.06 13.22 7.36
N LYS A 16 14.77 13.61 8.60
CA LYS A 16 15.75 13.65 9.68
C LYS A 16 15.22 12.89 10.89
N ILE A 17 16.06 12.04 11.47
CA ILE A 17 15.75 11.45 12.78
C ILE A 17 15.89 12.52 13.85
N ARG A 18 14.85 12.70 14.65
CA ARG A 18 14.81 13.68 15.73
C ARG A 18 14.05 13.11 16.92
N GLU A 19 14.36 13.68 18.09
CA GLU A 19 13.49 13.51 19.27
C GLU A 19 12.20 14.31 19.07
N ALA A 20 11.07 13.64 19.29
CA ALA A 20 9.73 14.22 19.29
C ALA A 20 9.01 13.85 20.60
N SER A 21 8.00 14.61 20.97
CA SER A 21 7.17 14.27 22.13
C SER A 21 6.42 12.95 21.88
N LYS A 22 6.43 12.03 22.84
CA LYS A 22 5.58 10.83 22.81
C LYS A 22 4.13 11.28 22.85
N PRO A 23 3.28 10.87 21.88
CA PRO A 23 1.88 11.28 21.90
C PRO A 23 1.12 10.62 23.05
N ALA A 24 0.10 11.31 23.56
CA ALA A 24 -0.87 10.74 24.49
C ALA A 24 -2.16 10.39 23.73
N PRO A 25 -2.77 9.21 23.94
CA PRO A 25 -3.97 8.83 23.25
C PRO A 25 -5.18 9.70 23.70
N ALA A 26 -5.96 10.21 22.76
CA ALA A 26 -7.26 10.79 23.06
C ALA A 26 -8.24 9.72 23.57
N ALA A 27 -9.42 10.10 24.06
CA ALA A 27 -10.37 9.19 24.71
C ALA A 27 -10.67 7.91 23.90
N GLY A 28 -10.84 8.02 22.57
CA GLY A 28 -11.12 6.90 21.68
C GLY A 28 -9.90 6.39 20.87
N GLU A 29 -8.67 6.67 21.32
CA GLU A 29 -7.45 6.28 20.61
C GLU A 29 -6.62 5.23 21.35
N VAL A 30 -5.88 4.45 20.60
CA VAL A 30 -4.92 3.46 21.05
C VAL A 30 -3.52 4.01 20.81
N LEU A 31 -2.68 4.07 21.83
CA LEU A 31 -1.25 4.34 21.70
C LEU A 31 -0.52 3.04 21.40
N ILE A 32 0.19 3.01 20.29
CA ILE A 32 0.91 1.83 19.81
C ILE A 32 2.41 2.11 19.85
N ARG A 33 3.17 1.21 20.47
CA ARG A 33 4.62 1.12 20.31
C ARG A 33 4.89 0.42 18.99
N VAL A 34 5.40 1.17 18.01
CA VAL A 34 5.62 0.69 16.64
C VAL A 34 6.85 -0.21 16.62
N HIS A 35 6.71 -1.42 16.08
CA HIS A 35 7.82 -2.34 15.81
C HIS A 35 8.26 -2.25 14.34
N ALA A 36 7.31 -2.17 13.42
CA ALA A 36 7.58 -2.03 12.01
C ALA A 36 6.64 -1.02 11.34
N THR A 37 7.15 -0.36 10.33
CA THR A 37 6.41 0.51 9.39
C THR A 37 6.98 0.36 7.99
N THR A 38 6.53 1.17 7.04
CA THR A 38 7.00 1.12 5.64
C THR A 38 7.43 2.48 5.13
N VAL A 39 8.21 2.46 4.04
CA VAL A 39 8.33 3.59 3.11
C VAL A 39 7.71 3.17 1.78
N ASN A 40 6.67 3.89 1.38
CA ASN A 40 5.93 3.64 0.16
C ASN A 40 6.09 4.76 -0.87
N ARG A 41 5.63 4.50 -2.11
CA ARG A 41 5.62 5.53 -3.17
C ARG A 41 4.75 6.73 -2.80
N THR A 42 3.72 6.53 -1.99
CA THR A 42 2.84 7.58 -1.47
C THR A 42 3.62 8.54 -0.58
N ASP A 43 4.46 8.01 0.32
CA ASP A 43 5.34 8.82 1.18
C ASP A 43 6.34 9.64 0.34
N CYS A 44 6.95 9.03 -0.68
CA CYS A 44 7.84 9.74 -1.61
C CYS A 44 7.08 10.82 -2.39
N GLY A 45 5.86 10.53 -2.84
CA GLY A 45 4.98 11.48 -3.53
C GLY A 45 4.64 12.68 -2.66
N GLU A 46 4.31 12.47 -1.39
CA GLU A 46 4.04 13.52 -0.41
C GLU A 46 5.32 14.33 -0.10
N LEU A 47 6.47 13.65 0.07
CA LEU A 47 7.76 14.28 0.31
C LEU A 47 8.17 15.23 -0.84
N ARG A 48 7.95 14.82 -2.08
CA ARG A 48 8.26 15.60 -3.29
C ARG A 48 7.20 16.65 -3.61
N ALA A 49 6.01 16.51 -3.09
CA ALA A 49 4.79 17.23 -3.39
C ALA A 49 4.93 18.39 -4.40
N GLY A 50 4.54 18.15 -5.65
CA GLY A 50 4.42 19.21 -6.67
C GLY A 50 3.34 20.24 -6.29
N LEU A 51 3.14 21.26 -7.12
CA LEU A 51 2.23 22.37 -6.80
C LEU A 51 0.81 21.88 -6.38
N ILE A 52 0.23 20.92 -7.10
CA ILE A 52 -1.09 20.34 -6.78
C ILE A 52 -1.04 19.56 -5.44
N GLY A 53 0.01 18.77 -5.21
CA GLY A 53 0.19 18.03 -3.95
C GLY A 53 0.31 18.98 -2.76
N ARG A 54 0.98 20.13 -2.91
CA ARG A 54 1.09 21.14 -1.85
C ARG A 54 -0.26 21.77 -1.46
N LEU A 55 -1.20 21.88 -2.39
CA LEU A 55 -2.56 22.31 -2.05
C LEU A 55 -3.27 21.30 -1.12
N LEU A 56 -2.96 20.01 -1.26
CA LEU A 56 -3.55 18.95 -0.44
C LEU A 56 -2.81 18.76 0.90
N TYR A 57 -1.48 18.71 0.86
CA TYR A 57 -0.64 18.35 2.01
C TYR A 57 -0.11 19.54 2.80
N GLY A 58 -0.23 20.77 2.29
CA GLY A 58 0.24 22.01 2.92
C GLY A 58 1.06 22.86 1.95
N LEU A 59 0.69 24.13 1.81
CA LEU A 59 1.21 24.98 0.73
C LEU A 59 2.73 25.25 0.83
N ARG A 60 3.22 25.56 2.02
CA ARG A 60 4.64 25.93 2.27
C ARG A 60 5.44 24.79 2.88
N ARG A 61 4.83 23.96 3.70
CA ARG A 61 5.42 22.82 4.41
C ARG A 61 4.38 21.73 4.60
N PRO A 62 4.76 20.47 4.80
CA PRO A 62 3.82 19.40 5.17
C PRO A 62 3.02 19.77 6.43
N ARG A 63 1.74 19.48 6.44
CA ARG A 63 0.87 19.68 7.62
C ARG A 63 1.22 18.68 8.73
N ARG A 64 1.53 17.44 8.35
CA ARG A 64 2.05 16.41 9.24
C ARG A 64 3.57 16.34 9.05
N THR A 65 4.28 16.16 10.13
CA THR A 65 5.75 16.14 10.12
C THR A 65 6.34 14.74 10.24
N ILE A 66 5.52 13.73 10.53
CA ILE A 66 5.88 12.31 10.57
C ILE A 66 5.00 11.59 9.57
N PHE A 67 5.62 10.87 8.61
CA PHE A 67 4.92 10.12 7.57
C PHE A 67 4.77 8.64 7.96
N GLY A 68 4.42 7.78 6.99
CA GLY A 68 4.21 6.35 7.16
C GLY A 68 2.74 6.02 7.39
N MET A 69 2.18 5.25 6.47
CA MET A 69 0.78 4.81 6.59
C MET A 69 0.66 3.49 7.35
N ASP A 70 1.50 2.51 7.03
CA ASP A 70 1.42 1.19 7.65
C ASP A 70 2.07 1.19 9.03
N PHE A 71 1.49 0.44 9.95
CA PHE A 71 2.11 0.11 11.23
C PHE A 71 1.84 -1.34 11.64
N ALA A 72 2.77 -1.91 12.38
CA ALA A 72 2.59 -3.08 13.21
C ALA A 72 3.33 -2.87 14.51
N GLY A 73 2.73 -3.25 15.63
CA GLY A 73 3.30 -2.97 16.95
C GLY A 73 2.47 -3.53 18.09
N VAL A 74 2.76 -3.04 19.29
CA VAL A 74 2.12 -3.47 20.52
C VAL A 74 1.38 -2.30 21.15
N VAL A 75 0.18 -2.54 21.63
CA VAL A 75 -0.61 -1.57 22.38
C VAL A 75 0.12 -1.23 23.67
N GLU A 76 0.47 0.04 23.85
CA GLU A 76 1.18 0.57 25.02
C GLU A 76 0.20 1.16 26.04
N ALA A 77 -0.77 1.95 25.59
CA ALA A 77 -1.77 2.60 26.42
C ALA A 77 -3.06 2.86 25.63
N LEU A 78 -4.12 3.11 26.36
CA LEU A 78 -5.47 3.31 25.82
C LEU A 78 -6.06 4.63 26.29
N GLY A 79 -6.84 5.28 25.44
CA GLY A 79 -7.76 6.32 25.86
C GLY A 79 -8.95 5.76 26.65
N ALA A 80 -9.59 6.60 27.43
CA ALA A 80 -10.61 6.20 28.41
C ALA A 80 -11.88 5.54 27.81
N GLU A 81 -12.14 5.72 26.53
CA GLU A 81 -13.32 5.17 25.84
C GLU A 81 -13.00 3.94 24.97
N VAL A 82 -11.74 3.48 24.96
CA VAL A 82 -11.31 2.29 24.19
C VAL A 82 -11.78 1.02 24.91
N MET A 83 -12.47 0.14 24.17
CA MET A 83 -13.07 -1.08 24.71
C MET A 83 -12.58 -2.38 24.03
N SER A 84 -12.05 -2.28 22.80
CA SER A 84 -11.76 -3.45 21.96
C SER A 84 -10.32 -3.94 22.05
N PHE A 85 -9.45 -3.20 22.74
CA PHE A 85 -8.02 -3.51 22.86
C PHE A 85 -7.58 -3.43 24.32
N LYS A 86 -6.45 -4.09 24.63
CA LYS A 86 -5.76 -4.01 25.92
C LYS A 86 -4.26 -3.80 25.73
N PRO A 87 -3.56 -3.22 26.73
CA PRO A 87 -2.10 -3.14 26.72
C PRO A 87 -1.48 -4.53 26.52
N GLY A 88 -0.45 -4.61 25.67
CA GLY A 88 0.20 -5.85 25.25
C GLY A 88 -0.38 -6.52 24.02
N ASP A 89 -1.55 -6.11 23.52
CA ASP A 89 -2.10 -6.65 22.27
C ASP A 89 -1.18 -6.31 21.09
N ARG A 90 -0.90 -7.31 20.25
CA ARG A 90 -0.20 -7.14 18.97
C ARG A 90 -1.21 -6.67 17.94
N VAL A 91 -0.95 -5.53 17.32
CA VAL A 91 -1.87 -4.87 16.39
C VAL A 91 -1.17 -4.44 15.12
N PHE A 92 -1.94 -4.34 14.04
CA PHE A 92 -1.48 -3.84 12.75
C PHE A 92 -2.57 -3.01 12.07
N GLY A 93 -2.17 -2.20 11.09
CA GLY A 93 -3.14 -1.40 10.36
C GLY A 93 -2.53 -0.23 9.60
N MET A 94 -3.34 0.84 9.45
CA MET A 94 -2.95 2.05 8.76
C MET A 94 -3.24 3.30 9.58
N CYS A 95 -2.33 4.27 9.54
CA CYS A 95 -2.56 5.58 10.12
C CYS A 95 -3.60 6.36 9.30
N PRO A 96 -4.51 7.11 9.95
CA PRO A 96 -5.39 8.02 9.26
C PRO A 96 -4.60 9.08 8.47
N SER A 97 -5.02 9.41 7.25
CA SER A 97 -4.28 10.27 6.32
C SER A 97 -4.03 11.71 6.81
N ARG A 98 -4.67 12.15 7.89
CA ARG A 98 -4.51 13.50 8.44
C ARG A 98 -3.77 13.56 9.76
N SER A 99 -3.45 12.42 10.37
CA SER A 99 -2.64 12.33 11.58
C SER A 99 -1.17 12.13 11.23
N ASN A 100 -0.28 12.36 12.20
CA ASN A 100 1.10 11.88 12.08
C ASN A 100 1.11 10.36 11.89
N GLY A 101 2.07 9.89 11.10
CA GLY A 101 2.18 8.49 10.71
C GLY A 101 3.11 7.69 11.63
N ALA A 102 3.39 6.48 11.19
CA ALA A 102 4.07 5.44 11.96
C ALA A 102 5.60 5.41 11.78
N GLN A 103 6.22 6.37 11.06
CA GLN A 103 7.68 6.44 10.95
C GLN A 103 8.29 7.06 12.23
N ALA A 104 7.90 6.51 13.38
CA ALA A 104 8.28 6.90 14.74
C ALA A 104 8.10 5.73 15.71
N GLU A 105 8.70 5.81 16.90
CA GLU A 105 8.57 4.77 17.95
C GLU A 105 7.14 4.60 18.45
N TYR A 106 6.30 5.63 18.39
CA TYR A 106 4.90 5.58 18.86
C TYR A 106 3.96 6.30 17.92
N VAL A 107 2.74 5.77 17.81
CA VAL A 107 1.64 6.39 17.06
C VAL A 107 0.31 6.20 17.80
N CYS A 108 -0.58 7.20 17.73
CA CYS A 108 -1.97 7.07 18.19
C CYS A 108 -2.88 6.82 16.98
N VAL A 109 -3.75 5.82 17.11
CA VAL A 109 -4.73 5.44 16.09
C VAL A 109 -6.11 5.32 16.73
N PRO A 110 -7.19 5.87 16.12
CA PRO A 110 -8.54 5.66 16.64
C PRO A 110 -8.91 4.18 16.69
N GLU A 111 -9.52 3.72 17.79
CA GLU A 111 -10.00 2.33 17.95
C GLU A 111 -10.90 1.89 16.78
N LYS A 112 -11.80 2.79 16.33
CA LYS A 112 -12.71 2.54 15.20
C LYS A 112 -12.06 2.81 13.84
N GLY A 113 -10.75 3.09 13.84
CA GLY A 113 -9.94 3.32 12.65
C GLY A 113 -9.49 2.03 11.98
N PRO A 114 -8.57 2.12 11.03
CA PRO A 114 -8.04 0.96 10.31
C PRO A 114 -6.97 0.23 11.13
N ILE A 115 -7.39 -0.42 12.20
CA ILE A 115 -6.59 -1.21 13.14
C ILE A 115 -7.28 -2.54 13.44
N ALA A 116 -6.50 -3.62 13.59
CA ALA A 116 -6.96 -4.94 14.04
C ALA A 116 -5.88 -5.64 14.87
N LEU A 117 -6.27 -6.69 15.60
CA LEU A 117 -5.33 -7.62 16.21
C LEU A 117 -4.53 -8.33 15.11
N MET A 118 -3.22 -8.45 15.28
CA MET A 118 -2.38 -9.20 14.34
C MET A 118 -2.74 -10.68 14.32
N PRO A 119 -2.64 -11.36 13.17
CA PRO A 119 -2.64 -12.82 13.13
C PRO A 119 -1.54 -13.40 14.02
N ALA A 120 -1.86 -14.45 14.78
CA ALA A 120 -0.99 -15.00 15.83
C ALA A 120 0.41 -15.38 15.29
N ASN A 121 0.48 -15.97 14.08
CA ASN A 121 1.71 -16.49 13.48
C ASN A 121 2.38 -15.50 12.51
N THR A 122 2.05 -14.21 12.58
CA THR A 122 2.60 -13.18 11.69
C THR A 122 3.63 -12.34 12.45
N ARG A 123 4.78 -12.09 11.84
CA ARG A 123 5.78 -11.16 12.37
C ARG A 123 5.38 -9.71 12.10
N PHE A 124 5.92 -8.76 12.87
CA PHE A 124 5.60 -7.33 12.68
C PHE A 124 5.97 -6.83 11.28
N ASP A 125 7.12 -7.26 10.74
CA ASP A 125 7.58 -6.91 9.40
C ASP A 125 6.71 -7.48 8.27
N GLU A 126 5.99 -8.56 8.53
CA GLU A 126 5.04 -9.17 7.61
C GLU A 126 3.65 -8.51 7.66
N ALA A 127 3.31 -7.87 8.78
CA ALA A 127 2.00 -7.26 8.98
C ALA A 127 1.88 -5.85 8.37
N VAL A 128 2.99 -5.17 8.02
CA VAL A 128 3.01 -3.79 7.48
C VAL A 128 2.76 -3.75 5.97
N VAL A 129 1.61 -4.25 5.53
CA VAL A 129 1.26 -4.45 4.11
C VAL A 129 -0.07 -3.79 3.72
N CYS A 130 -0.69 -3.12 4.67
CA CYS A 130 -2.07 -2.66 4.53
C CYS A 130 -2.26 -1.65 3.40
N GLU A 131 -1.36 -0.67 3.22
CA GLU A 131 -1.52 0.39 2.23
C GLU A 131 -1.62 -0.17 0.81
N GLY A 132 -0.65 -0.98 0.38
CA GLY A 132 -0.63 -1.59 -0.94
C GLY A 132 -1.84 -2.49 -1.20
N ALA A 133 -2.18 -3.31 -0.21
CA ALA A 133 -3.32 -4.20 -0.27
C ALA A 133 -4.67 -3.43 -0.27
N PHE A 134 -4.76 -2.29 0.44
CA PHE A 134 -5.95 -1.45 0.47
C PHE A 134 -6.27 -0.83 -0.89
N TYR A 135 -5.26 -0.28 -1.57
CA TYR A 135 -5.43 0.24 -2.93
C TYR A 135 -5.79 -0.86 -3.93
N ALA A 136 -5.13 -2.02 -3.85
CA ALA A 136 -5.44 -3.17 -4.68
C ALA A 136 -6.90 -3.62 -4.47
N ASN A 137 -7.29 -3.85 -3.21
CA ASN A 137 -8.64 -4.28 -2.86
C ASN A 137 -9.72 -3.28 -3.30
N SER A 138 -9.46 -1.98 -3.10
CA SER A 138 -10.40 -0.92 -3.50
C SER A 138 -10.69 -0.94 -5.00
N GLY A 139 -9.69 -1.24 -5.81
CA GLY A 139 -9.86 -1.41 -7.24
C GLY A 139 -10.62 -2.68 -7.61
N LEU A 140 -10.23 -3.80 -7.05
CA LEU A 140 -10.84 -5.10 -7.34
C LEU A 140 -12.31 -5.13 -6.93
N THR A 141 -12.67 -4.59 -5.77
CA THR A 141 -14.06 -4.50 -5.30
C THR A 141 -14.90 -3.53 -6.14
N LYS A 142 -14.33 -2.38 -6.53
CA LYS A 142 -15.01 -1.41 -7.41
C LYS A 142 -15.30 -1.98 -8.80
N PHE A 143 -14.48 -2.89 -9.28
CA PHE A 143 -14.69 -3.63 -10.52
C PHE A 143 -15.61 -4.84 -10.35
N HIS A 144 -15.93 -5.23 -9.12
CA HIS A 144 -16.63 -6.46 -8.81
C HIS A 144 -15.89 -7.69 -9.39
N VAL A 145 -14.57 -7.73 -9.21
CA VAL A 145 -13.74 -8.86 -9.65
C VAL A 145 -14.19 -10.12 -8.93
N GLY A 146 -14.34 -11.21 -9.67
CA GLY A 146 -14.83 -12.47 -9.14
C GLY A 146 -14.61 -13.63 -10.11
N PRO A 147 -15.21 -14.81 -9.83
CA PRO A 147 -15.11 -15.98 -10.70
C PRO A 147 -15.50 -15.67 -12.14
N ALA A 148 -14.87 -16.35 -13.10
CA ALA A 148 -15.04 -16.17 -14.54
C ALA A 148 -14.50 -14.84 -15.12
N HIS A 149 -13.95 -13.94 -14.32
CA HIS A 149 -13.28 -12.75 -14.82
C HIS A 149 -11.80 -13.02 -15.09
N LYS A 150 -11.29 -12.42 -16.18
CA LYS A 150 -9.88 -12.36 -16.51
C LYS A 150 -9.32 -10.98 -16.19
N ILE A 151 -8.25 -10.91 -15.43
CA ILE A 151 -7.58 -9.66 -15.09
C ILE A 151 -6.11 -9.70 -15.49
N LEU A 152 -5.63 -8.64 -16.15
CA LEU A 152 -4.22 -8.39 -16.39
C LEU A 152 -3.71 -7.34 -15.40
N ILE A 153 -2.63 -7.65 -14.69
CA ILE A 153 -2.00 -6.77 -13.69
C ILE A 153 -0.60 -6.41 -14.18
N TYR A 154 -0.40 -5.15 -14.57
CA TYR A 154 0.91 -4.61 -14.94
C TYR A 154 1.63 -4.07 -13.70
N GLY A 155 2.93 -4.41 -13.57
CA GLY A 155 3.72 -4.10 -12.39
C GLY A 155 3.37 -4.99 -11.18
N ALA A 156 3.03 -6.25 -11.46
CA ALA A 156 2.53 -7.23 -10.50
C ALA A 156 3.53 -7.60 -9.39
N SER A 157 4.81 -7.22 -9.47
CA SER A 157 5.82 -7.45 -8.43
C SER A 157 5.91 -6.33 -7.38
N GLY A 158 5.28 -5.15 -7.60
CA GLY A 158 5.27 -4.04 -6.63
C GLY A 158 4.28 -4.27 -5.48
N ALA A 159 4.25 -3.37 -4.48
CA ALA A 159 3.37 -3.52 -3.30
C ALA A 159 1.89 -3.68 -3.67
N ILE A 160 1.35 -2.78 -4.51
CA ILE A 160 -0.05 -2.86 -4.98
C ILE A 160 -0.23 -4.06 -5.91
N GLY A 161 0.73 -4.31 -6.81
CA GLY A 161 0.61 -5.37 -7.81
C GLY A 161 0.63 -6.76 -7.21
N SER A 162 1.55 -7.06 -6.29
CA SER A 162 1.64 -8.35 -5.60
C SER A 162 0.41 -8.62 -4.71
N ALA A 163 -0.11 -7.58 -4.07
CA ALA A 163 -1.37 -7.68 -3.34
C ALA A 163 -2.55 -7.92 -4.28
N ALA A 164 -2.60 -7.23 -5.43
CA ALA A 164 -3.66 -7.41 -6.41
C ALA A 164 -3.70 -8.81 -7.02
N VAL A 165 -2.53 -9.44 -7.27
CA VAL A 165 -2.45 -10.83 -7.74
C VAL A 165 -3.13 -11.77 -6.75
N GLN A 166 -2.73 -11.70 -5.48
CA GLN A 166 -3.25 -12.59 -4.42
C GLN A 166 -4.74 -12.35 -4.17
N LEU A 167 -5.15 -11.09 -4.04
CA LEU A 167 -6.55 -10.74 -3.78
C LEU A 167 -7.45 -11.09 -4.98
N ALA A 168 -7.04 -10.82 -6.22
CA ALA A 168 -7.81 -11.21 -7.40
C ALA A 168 -7.96 -12.73 -7.48
N LYS A 169 -6.90 -13.48 -7.16
CA LYS A 169 -6.94 -14.94 -7.07
C LYS A 169 -7.89 -15.42 -5.98
N SER A 170 -7.86 -14.80 -4.79
CA SER A 170 -8.78 -15.14 -3.70
C SER A 170 -10.26 -14.84 -4.03
N TYR A 171 -10.53 -13.93 -4.95
CA TYR A 171 -11.85 -13.67 -5.53
C TYR A 171 -12.24 -14.63 -6.65
N GLY A 172 -11.37 -15.57 -7.02
CA GLY A 172 -11.61 -16.57 -8.04
C GLY A 172 -11.32 -16.14 -9.48
N ALA A 173 -10.70 -14.97 -9.69
CA ALA A 173 -10.36 -14.49 -11.03
C ALA A 173 -9.18 -15.26 -11.64
N GLU A 174 -9.15 -15.30 -12.98
CA GLU A 174 -7.98 -15.72 -13.76
C GLU A 174 -7.01 -14.54 -13.88
N VAL A 175 -5.80 -14.69 -13.31
CA VAL A 175 -4.83 -13.60 -13.18
C VAL A 175 -3.67 -13.76 -14.16
N THR A 176 -3.46 -12.77 -15.03
CA THR A 176 -2.27 -12.62 -15.86
C THR A 176 -1.42 -11.48 -15.27
N ALA A 177 -0.21 -11.81 -14.82
CA ALA A 177 0.74 -10.86 -14.24
C ALA A 177 1.77 -10.42 -15.28
N VAL A 178 2.06 -9.12 -15.36
CA VAL A 178 3.09 -8.56 -16.26
C VAL A 178 4.22 -7.98 -15.41
N VAL A 179 5.41 -8.55 -15.54
CA VAL A 179 6.60 -8.25 -14.74
C VAL A 179 7.88 -8.34 -15.58
N ALA A 180 9.03 -7.98 -15.02
CA ALA A 180 10.34 -8.28 -15.61
C ALA A 180 10.72 -9.74 -15.37
N THR A 181 11.62 -10.28 -16.21
CA THR A 181 12.12 -11.69 -16.19
C THR A 181 12.38 -12.22 -14.78
N ARG A 182 13.12 -11.46 -13.98
CA ARG A 182 13.54 -11.86 -12.61
C ARG A 182 12.38 -12.04 -11.62
N HIS A 183 11.16 -11.63 -11.97
CA HIS A 183 10.00 -11.69 -11.08
C HIS A 183 8.90 -12.65 -11.55
N LEU A 184 9.15 -13.42 -12.62
CA LEU A 184 8.19 -14.38 -13.17
C LEU A 184 7.79 -15.44 -12.15
N GLU A 185 8.78 -16.04 -11.49
CA GLU A 185 8.51 -17.10 -10.48
C GLU A 185 7.82 -16.53 -9.23
N LEU A 186 8.19 -15.32 -8.81
CA LEU A 186 7.50 -14.64 -7.71
C LEU A 186 6.00 -14.51 -7.97
N VAL A 187 5.59 -13.95 -9.12
CA VAL A 187 4.16 -13.72 -9.36
C VAL A 187 3.38 -15.02 -9.56
N LYS A 188 4.02 -16.07 -10.07
CA LYS A 188 3.42 -17.42 -10.12
C LYS A 188 3.19 -17.97 -8.72
N SER A 189 4.17 -17.86 -7.81
CA SER A 189 4.03 -18.30 -6.42
C SER A 189 2.94 -17.54 -5.66
N LEU A 190 2.66 -16.28 -6.04
CA LEU A 190 1.55 -15.48 -5.53
C LEU A 190 0.18 -15.86 -6.12
N GLY A 191 0.12 -16.82 -7.04
CA GLY A 191 -1.12 -17.35 -7.60
C GLY A 191 -1.50 -16.82 -8.98
N ALA A 192 -0.60 -16.12 -9.71
CA ALA A 192 -0.87 -15.75 -11.10
C ALA A 192 -0.99 -17.01 -11.98
N ASN A 193 -2.07 -17.08 -12.76
CA ASN A 193 -2.30 -18.18 -13.72
C ASN A 193 -1.32 -18.12 -14.90
N ARG A 194 -0.94 -16.89 -15.30
CA ARG A 194 0.02 -16.62 -16.37
C ARG A 194 0.93 -15.46 -15.95
N ALA A 195 2.22 -15.56 -16.27
CA ALA A 195 3.18 -14.48 -16.12
C ALA A 195 3.77 -14.11 -17.48
N ILE A 196 3.83 -12.81 -17.78
CA ILE A 196 4.35 -12.24 -19.02
C ILE A 196 5.56 -11.38 -18.70
N ASP A 197 6.65 -11.63 -19.41
CA ASP A 197 7.86 -10.84 -19.34
C ASP A 197 7.79 -9.64 -20.30
N TYR A 198 7.56 -8.44 -19.76
CA TYR A 198 7.50 -7.23 -20.59
C TYR A 198 8.86 -6.82 -21.19
N THR A 199 9.96 -7.44 -20.74
CA THR A 199 11.30 -7.19 -21.29
C THR A 199 11.59 -8.05 -22.52
N ALA A 200 10.88 -9.16 -22.67
CA ALA A 200 11.04 -10.13 -23.76
C ALA A 200 9.94 -10.01 -24.83
N GLU A 201 8.72 -9.64 -24.42
CA GLU A 201 7.58 -9.52 -25.35
C GLU A 201 6.70 -8.29 -25.07
N ASP A 202 6.06 -7.77 -26.12
CA ASP A 202 5.06 -6.70 -25.95
C ASP A 202 3.74 -7.29 -25.47
N PHE A 203 3.49 -7.18 -24.16
CA PHE A 203 2.28 -7.68 -23.53
C PHE A 203 0.98 -7.11 -24.13
N THR A 204 1.04 -6.03 -24.90
CA THR A 204 -0.14 -5.43 -25.55
C THR A 204 -0.53 -6.15 -26.84
N ARG A 205 0.27 -7.12 -27.30
CA ARG A 205 0.08 -7.88 -28.56
C ARG A 205 -0.16 -9.37 -28.35
N ILE A 206 -0.51 -9.79 -27.13
CA ILE A 206 -0.65 -11.21 -26.76
C ILE A 206 -1.89 -11.91 -27.32
N GLY A 207 -2.76 -11.21 -28.07
CA GLY A 207 -3.96 -11.78 -28.70
C GLY A 207 -5.08 -12.18 -27.74
N GLU A 208 -4.96 -11.87 -26.43
CA GLU A 208 -5.95 -12.19 -25.41
C GLU A 208 -6.65 -10.91 -24.91
N CYS A 209 -7.94 -11.04 -24.53
CA CYS A 209 -8.73 -9.94 -24.01
C CYS A 209 -9.18 -10.20 -22.57
N PHE A 210 -9.18 -9.14 -21.75
CA PHE A 210 -9.44 -9.13 -20.32
C PHE A 210 -10.69 -8.34 -19.96
N ASP A 211 -11.34 -8.75 -18.89
CA ASP A 211 -12.42 -7.99 -18.29
C ASP A 211 -11.87 -6.74 -17.60
N PHE A 212 -10.65 -6.88 -17.02
CA PHE A 212 -9.98 -5.81 -16.29
C PHE A 212 -8.49 -5.75 -16.63
N VAL A 213 -7.97 -4.53 -16.73
CA VAL A 213 -6.53 -4.24 -16.78
C VAL A 213 -6.21 -3.27 -15.66
N LEU A 214 -5.31 -3.69 -14.76
CA LEU A 214 -4.79 -2.89 -13.66
C LEU A 214 -3.35 -2.48 -13.94
N ASP A 215 -3.10 -1.17 -14.04
CA ASP A 215 -1.76 -0.60 -13.96
C ASP A 215 -1.43 -0.25 -12.49
N ALA A 216 -0.65 -1.10 -11.84
CA ALA A 216 -0.27 -0.96 -10.43
C ALA A 216 0.93 -0.01 -10.20
N VAL A 217 1.46 0.60 -11.26
CA VAL A 217 2.68 1.45 -11.20
C VAL A 217 2.58 2.77 -11.95
N GLY A 218 1.46 3.03 -12.65
CA GLY A 218 1.24 4.28 -13.37
C GLY A 218 2.10 4.47 -14.63
N LYS A 219 2.61 3.38 -15.23
CA LYS A 219 3.54 3.44 -16.38
C LYS A 219 2.91 3.13 -17.73
N VAL A 220 1.67 2.66 -17.75
CA VAL A 220 0.94 2.40 -18.99
C VAL A 220 -0.32 3.24 -19.10
N SER A 221 -0.81 3.42 -20.31
CA SER A 221 -2.00 4.23 -20.57
C SER A 221 -3.18 3.36 -20.99
N PHE A 222 -4.38 3.90 -20.80
CA PHE A 222 -5.59 3.30 -21.34
C PHE A 222 -5.48 3.06 -22.86
N PHE A 223 -4.95 4.03 -23.62
CA PHE A 223 -4.81 3.90 -25.07
C PHE A 223 -3.91 2.74 -25.49
N ARG A 224 -2.82 2.50 -24.74
CA ARG A 224 -1.92 1.37 -24.96
C ARG A 224 -2.61 0.04 -24.65
N CYS A 225 -3.42 0.01 -23.59
CA CYS A 225 -4.08 -1.21 -23.10
C CYS A 225 -5.47 -1.47 -23.70
N ARG A 226 -6.06 -0.53 -24.43
CA ARG A 226 -7.46 -0.64 -24.90
C ARG A 226 -7.76 -1.87 -25.75
N ARG A 227 -6.75 -2.38 -26.49
CA ARG A 227 -6.89 -3.58 -27.34
C ARG A 227 -6.92 -4.87 -26.50
N LEU A 228 -6.43 -4.82 -25.28
CA LEU A 228 -6.49 -5.94 -24.33
C LEU A 228 -7.82 -6.00 -23.58
N LEU A 229 -8.70 -5.03 -23.75
CA LEU A 229 -9.98 -4.99 -23.05
C LEU A 229 -11.10 -5.58 -23.89
N LYS A 230 -11.89 -6.46 -23.30
CA LYS A 230 -13.18 -6.90 -23.86
C LYS A 230 -14.11 -5.69 -24.10
N PRO A 231 -15.18 -5.80 -24.87
CA PRO A 231 -16.08 -4.68 -25.22
C PRO A 231 -16.54 -3.85 -24.00
N LYS A 232 -16.83 -4.48 -22.88
CA LYS A 232 -17.21 -3.83 -21.58
C LYS A 232 -16.07 -3.79 -20.57
N GLY A 233 -14.87 -4.15 -20.98
CA GLY A 233 -13.70 -4.23 -20.11
C GLY A 233 -13.29 -2.85 -19.57
N LYS A 234 -12.69 -2.85 -18.37
CA LYS A 234 -12.33 -1.64 -17.61
C LYS A 234 -10.83 -1.57 -17.38
N PHE A 235 -10.31 -0.36 -17.42
CA PHE A 235 -8.92 -0.04 -17.10
C PHE A 235 -8.85 0.72 -15.78
N MET A 236 -7.90 0.35 -14.94
CA MET A 236 -7.62 1.03 -13.69
C MET A 236 -6.12 1.32 -13.58
N ALA A 237 -5.79 2.53 -13.19
CA ALA A 237 -4.43 2.93 -12.89
C ALA A 237 -4.34 3.47 -11.47
N THR A 238 -3.28 3.13 -10.75
CA THR A 238 -3.01 3.64 -9.39
C THR A 238 -2.40 5.04 -9.40
N ASP A 239 -2.11 5.58 -10.58
CA ASP A 239 -1.53 6.90 -10.78
C ASP A 239 -2.18 7.58 -11.99
N VAL A 240 -1.95 8.89 -12.12
CA VAL A 240 -2.47 9.70 -13.25
C VAL A 240 -1.87 9.31 -14.61
N GLY A 241 -0.94 8.36 -14.63
CA GLY A 241 -0.28 7.83 -15.82
C GLY A 241 0.73 8.78 -16.46
N PRO A 242 1.45 8.30 -17.51
CA PRO A 242 2.40 9.13 -18.23
C PRO A 242 1.75 10.44 -18.69
N TRP A 243 2.41 11.57 -18.42
CA TRP A 243 1.93 12.92 -18.78
C TRP A 243 0.55 13.29 -18.20
N GLY A 244 0.09 12.63 -17.13
CA GLY A 244 -1.20 12.88 -16.52
C GLY A 244 -2.42 12.47 -17.36
N GLN A 245 -2.23 11.68 -18.42
CA GLN A 245 -3.28 11.36 -19.41
C GLN A 245 -4.48 10.59 -18.86
N ASN A 246 -4.31 9.87 -17.74
CA ASN A 246 -5.42 9.13 -17.12
C ASN A 246 -6.44 10.07 -16.47
N LEU A 247 -6.05 11.29 -16.06
CA LEU A 247 -6.96 12.22 -15.39
C LEU A 247 -8.09 12.72 -16.30
N PRO A 248 -7.84 13.28 -17.51
CA PRO A 248 -8.91 13.67 -18.42
C PRO A 248 -9.76 12.49 -18.89
N LEU A 249 -9.14 11.30 -19.06
CA LEU A 249 -9.88 10.08 -19.42
C LEU A 249 -10.80 9.60 -18.30
N MET A 250 -10.38 9.73 -17.05
CA MET A 250 -11.22 9.43 -15.89
C MET A 250 -12.42 10.38 -15.83
N ILE A 251 -12.19 11.69 -16.00
CA ILE A 251 -13.27 12.70 -16.04
C ILE A 251 -14.24 12.40 -17.18
N TRP A 252 -13.72 12.14 -18.38
CA TRP A 252 -14.55 11.73 -19.52
C TRP A 252 -15.35 10.45 -19.23
N SER A 253 -14.72 9.45 -18.62
CA SER A 253 -15.37 8.18 -18.28
C SER A 253 -16.52 8.36 -17.28
N LEU A 254 -16.39 9.30 -16.35
CA LEU A 254 -17.44 9.67 -15.40
C LEU A 254 -18.61 10.39 -16.09
N ILE A 255 -18.31 11.35 -16.96
CA ILE A 255 -19.32 12.10 -17.74
C ILE A 255 -20.07 11.16 -18.68
N ALA A 256 -19.36 10.30 -19.41
CA ALA A 256 -19.94 9.33 -20.32
C ALA A 256 -20.66 8.16 -19.62
N LYS A 257 -20.61 8.11 -18.27
CA LYS A 257 -21.19 7.04 -17.43
C LYS A 257 -20.81 5.61 -17.85
N ASN A 258 -19.67 5.45 -18.53
CA ASN A 258 -19.22 4.15 -19.02
C ASN A 258 -18.24 3.45 -18.07
N ASN A 259 -17.70 4.18 -17.09
CA ASN A 259 -16.77 3.68 -16.06
C ASN A 259 -15.60 2.85 -16.60
N ARG A 260 -15.11 3.16 -17.80
CA ARG A 260 -14.05 2.39 -18.46
C ARG A 260 -12.67 2.69 -17.94
N VAL A 261 -12.43 3.90 -17.43
CA VAL A 261 -11.15 4.33 -16.84
C VAL A 261 -11.40 4.79 -15.42
N LEU A 262 -10.73 4.17 -14.45
CA LEU A 262 -10.94 4.44 -13.02
C LEU A 262 -9.61 4.61 -12.30
N VAL A 263 -9.64 5.42 -11.24
CA VAL A 263 -8.58 5.46 -10.20
C VAL A 263 -9.15 4.77 -8.94
N PRO A 264 -8.40 3.89 -8.29
CA PRO A 264 -8.85 3.17 -7.11
C PRO A 264 -8.79 4.08 -5.88
N LEU A 265 -9.76 4.98 -5.77
CA LEU A 265 -9.93 5.75 -4.54
C LEU A 265 -10.75 4.93 -3.56
N PRO A 266 -10.17 4.57 -2.41
CA PRO A 266 -10.88 3.81 -1.39
C PRO A 266 -12.10 4.58 -0.89
N PRO A 267 -13.23 3.90 -0.62
CA PRO A 267 -14.36 4.53 0.03
C PRO A 267 -13.98 5.10 1.41
N ARG A 268 -14.53 6.26 1.76
CA ARG A 268 -14.30 6.83 3.09
C ARG A 268 -14.84 5.89 4.16
N GLY A 269 -14.07 5.70 5.24
CA GLY A 269 -14.45 4.85 6.37
C GLY A 269 -14.29 3.33 6.15
N SER A 270 -13.85 2.88 4.98
CA SER A 270 -13.68 1.44 4.69
C SER A 270 -12.42 0.81 5.30
N GLY A 271 -11.55 1.59 5.95
CA GLY A 271 -10.25 1.12 6.42
C GLY A 271 -10.33 0.03 7.48
N HIS A 272 -11.22 0.17 8.48
CA HIS A 272 -11.38 -0.85 9.54
C HIS A 272 -11.82 -2.20 8.95
N ALA A 273 -12.92 -2.20 8.20
CA ALA A 273 -13.42 -3.42 7.57
C ALA A 273 -12.39 -4.07 6.63
N PHE A 274 -11.53 -3.25 5.99
CA PHE A 274 -10.47 -3.77 5.14
C PHE A 274 -9.36 -4.45 5.96
N VAL A 275 -8.92 -3.88 7.08
CA VAL A 275 -7.85 -4.47 7.89
C VAL A 275 -8.32 -5.82 8.47
N GLU A 276 -9.56 -5.91 8.95
CA GLU A 276 -10.16 -7.19 9.38
C GLU A 276 -10.27 -8.20 8.23
N PHE A 277 -10.69 -7.75 7.05
CA PHE A 277 -10.72 -8.60 5.85
C PHE A 277 -9.32 -9.13 5.50
N LEU A 278 -8.28 -8.29 5.58
CA LEU A 278 -6.90 -8.69 5.29
C LEU A 278 -6.38 -9.68 6.31
N LYS A 279 -6.66 -9.44 7.60
CA LYS A 279 -6.33 -10.35 8.71
C LYS A 279 -6.82 -11.77 8.43
N VAL A 280 -8.11 -11.93 8.11
CA VAL A 280 -8.71 -13.25 7.82
C VAL A 280 -7.97 -13.97 6.69
N ARG A 281 -7.53 -13.25 5.67
CA ARG A 281 -6.79 -13.84 4.55
C ARG A 281 -5.36 -14.22 4.90
N MET A 282 -4.72 -13.45 5.75
CA MET A 282 -3.39 -13.78 6.26
C MET A 282 -3.47 -15.03 7.15
N GLU A 283 -4.45 -15.11 8.04
CA GLU A 283 -4.71 -16.29 8.89
C GLU A 283 -5.02 -17.56 8.08
N ALA A 284 -5.73 -17.42 6.97
CA ALA A 284 -6.04 -18.51 6.04
C ALA A 284 -4.88 -18.88 5.09
N GLY A 285 -3.73 -18.20 5.16
CA GLY A 285 -2.62 -18.40 4.22
C GLY A 285 -2.92 -17.99 2.78
N GLN A 286 -3.95 -17.16 2.58
CA GLN A 286 -4.37 -16.68 1.26
C GLN A 286 -3.70 -15.35 0.87
N PHE A 287 -2.94 -14.76 1.79
CA PHE A 287 -2.21 -13.53 1.56
C PHE A 287 -0.86 -13.56 2.29
N HIS A 288 0.20 -13.33 1.55
CA HIS A 288 1.58 -13.30 2.03
C HIS A 288 2.24 -11.98 1.67
N THR A 289 2.97 -11.41 2.61
CA THR A 289 3.67 -10.15 2.39
C THR A 289 4.95 -10.39 1.59
N VAL A 290 5.12 -9.63 0.52
CA VAL A 290 6.36 -9.62 -0.26
C VAL A 290 7.25 -8.51 0.27
N ILE A 291 8.29 -8.86 1.02
CA ILE A 291 9.27 -7.91 1.57
C ILE A 291 10.49 -7.87 0.64
N ASP A 292 10.85 -6.67 0.17
CA ASP A 292 12.05 -6.45 -0.64
C ASP A 292 13.28 -6.25 0.25
N ARG A 293 13.21 -5.22 1.09
CA ARG A 293 14.32 -4.80 1.96
C ARG A 293 13.82 -4.29 3.28
N LYS A 294 14.72 -4.35 4.28
CA LYS A 294 14.53 -3.78 5.59
C LYS A 294 15.59 -2.75 5.87
N TYR A 295 15.21 -1.68 6.53
CA TYR A 295 16.10 -0.63 7.02
C TYR A 295 15.77 -0.33 8.48
N PRO A 296 16.75 -0.05 9.33
CA PRO A 296 16.46 0.51 10.64
C PRO A 296 15.90 1.93 10.52
N LEU A 297 15.15 2.39 11.50
CA LEU A 297 14.58 3.74 11.50
C LEU A 297 15.64 4.83 11.24
N ASP A 298 16.84 4.67 11.79
CA ASP A 298 17.94 5.61 11.63
C ASP A 298 18.45 5.73 10.16
N ALA A 299 18.20 4.72 9.34
CA ALA A 299 18.53 4.69 7.91
C ALA A 299 17.33 4.96 6.98
N ILE A 300 16.24 5.50 7.50
CA ILE A 300 14.99 5.69 6.73
C ILE A 300 15.18 6.57 5.48
N ALA A 301 16.09 7.54 5.50
CA ALA A 301 16.40 8.37 4.32
C ALA A 301 16.93 7.52 3.15
N ASP A 302 17.70 6.45 3.43
CA ASP A 302 18.18 5.52 2.40
C ASP A 302 17.03 4.66 1.85
N ALA A 303 16.08 4.28 2.70
CA ALA A 303 14.86 3.61 2.26
C ALA A 303 14.05 4.49 1.29
N TYR A 304 13.91 5.79 1.58
CA TYR A 304 13.27 6.75 0.66
C TYR A 304 14.02 6.84 -0.68
N ARG A 305 15.36 6.96 -0.66
CA ARG A 305 16.19 6.97 -1.89
C ARG A 305 15.97 5.71 -2.70
N TYR A 306 15.95 4.55 -2.05
CA TYR A 306 15.71 3.29 -2.72
C TYR A 306 14.31 3.20 -3.33
N VAL A 307 13.27 3.58 -2.60
CA VAL A 307 11.88 3.57 -3.12
C VAL A 307 11.72 4.51 -4.30
N GLU A 308 12.40 5.67 -4.31
CA GLU A 308 12.38 6.62 -5.44
C GLU A 308 12.98 6.04 -6.73
N THR A 309 13.87 5.05 -6.67
CA THR A 309 14.39 4.38 -7.88
C THR A 309 13.29 3.67 -8.68
N GLY A 310 12.15 3.37 -8.03
CA GLY A 310 11.05 2.63 -8.65
C GLY A 310 11.36 1.16 -8.94
N GLN A 311 12.42 0.61 -8.35
CA GLN A 311 12.87 -0.78 -8.56
C GLN A 311 12.42 -1.75 -7.47
N LYS A 312 11.77 -1.24 -6.42
CA LYS A 312 11.34 -2.08 -5.29
C LYS A 312 10.36 -3.19 -5.69
N VAL A 313 10.48 -4.32 -5.00
CA VAL A 313 9.61 -5.49 -5.11
C VAL A 313 8.79 -5.62 -3.84
N GLY A 314 7.46 -5.69 -3.92
CA GLY A 314 6.64 -5.67 -2.71
C GLY A 314 6.83 -4.39 -1.89
N ILE A 315 7.10 -4.54 -0.59
CA ILE A 315 7.24 -3.44 0.37
C ILE A 315 8.68 -3.25 0.85
N VAL A 316 9.00 -2.03 1.28
CA VAL A 316 10.24 -1.68 2.00
C VAL A 316 9.88 -1.43 3.45
N VAL A 317 10.38 -2.28 4.33
CA VAL A 317 10.09 -2.25 5.76
C VAL A 317 11.10 -1.37 6.50
N ILE A 318 10.61 -0.65 7.50
CA ILE A 318 11.43 0.06 8.48
C ILE A 318 11.24 -0.64 9.82
N ASP A 319 12.31 -1.22 10.33
CA ASP A 319 12.38 -1.75 11.69
C ASP A 319 12.55 -0.56 12.65
N VAL A 320 11.54 -0.32 13.49
CA VAL A 320 11.49 0.84 14.39
C VAL A 320 12.01 0.47 15.77
N ALA A 321 11.54 -0.62 16.36
CA ALA A 321 12.13 -1.16 17.59
C ALA A 321 13.43 -1.87 17.22
N ALA A 322 14.53 -1.56 17.90
CA ALA A 322 15.71 -2.43 17.89
C ALA A 322 15.22 -3.83 18.29
N ALA A 323 15.58 -4.85 17.49
CA ALA A 323 15.23 -6.23 17.83
C ALA A 323 15.68 -6.52 19.26
N GLU A 324 14.74 -6.65 20.18
CA GLU A 324 15.05 -7.23 21.48
C GLU A 324 15.57 -8.63 21.18
N GLU A 325 16.77 -8.96 21.66
CA GLU A 325 17.51 -10.19 21.36
C GLU A 325 16.75 -11.50 21.73
N GLY A 326 15.54 -11.41 22.26
CA GLY A 326 14.69 -12.51 22.65
C GLY A 326 13.72 -13.07 21.58
N GLU A 327 13.44 -12.37 20.49
CA GLU A 327 12.46 -12.83 19.47
C GLU A 327 13.09 -13.68 18.32
N ARG A 328 14.38 -14.00 18.41
CA ARG A 328 15.07 -14.86 17.41
C ARG A 328 14.93 -16.37 17.67
N ALA A 329 14.20 -16.76 18.72
CA ALA A 329 14.04 -18.17 19.12
C ALA A 329 12.59 -18.47 19.53
N ALA A 330 11.67 -18.50 18.59
CA ALA A 330 10.39 -19.19 18.74
C ALA A 330 9.89 -19.65 17.36
#